data_4115fb140f6decc7db19ac9136263e2c
#
_entry.id   4115fb140f6decc7db19ac9136263e2c
#
_cell.length_a   1.000
_cell.length_b   1.000
_cell.length_c   1.000
_cell.angle_alpha   90.00
_cell.angle_beta   90.00
_cell.angle_gamma   90.00
#
_symmetry.space_group_name_H-M   'P 1'
#
loop_
_entity.id
_entity.type
_entity.pdbx_description
1 polymer ?
#
loop_
_entity_poly.entity_id
_entity_poly.type
_entity_poly.pdbx_seq_one_letter_code
_entity_poly.pdbx_strand_id
1 'polypeptide(L)'
;YKKETTHGRINDAVIWLSVSFELLLTFLYEYMFICDDKFKKLRLSNEHVIKNILKNQEALYRNQEVELMFIDALEEMINLGKLCLLPVNKQNDDNQIISNYSGKFIGYYDKEFLYLYDSAMYAEVETFLKGKGQSISVSVNTLLKMLRDKNYIKTEEGQLKPKKLVYDSITKNKERIRLVHLYKKNLNLVNYKEQ
;
A
#
# COMPACT_ATOMS: atom_id res chain seq x y z
N TYR A 1 14.29 -6.38 -18.59
CA TYR A 1 13.09 -6.26 -17.75
C TYR A 1 13.37 -5.21 -16.65
N LYS A 2 13.12 -3.91 -16.96
CA LYS A 2 13.05 -2.87 -15.95
C LYS A 2 11.65 -2.91 -15.34
N LYS A 3 11.50 -3.49 -14.17
CA LYS A 3 10.37 -3.20 -13.27
C LYS A 3 10.77 -2.00 -12.40
N GLU A 4 10.07 -0.89 -12.58
CA GLU A 4 10.35 0.43 -12.00
C GLU A 4 10.13 0.57 -10.48
N THR A 5 10.10 -0.50 -9.70
CA THR A 5 9.72 -0.45 -8.29
C THR A 5 10.69 -1.09 -7.31
N THR A 6 11.81 -1.63 -7.78
CA THR A 6 12.82 -2.19 -6.88
C THR A 6 13.95 -1.20 -6.69
N HIS A 7 14.34 -0.91 -5.44
CA HIS A 7 15.48 -0.04 -5.14
C HIS A 7 16.72 -0.53 -5.88
N GLY A 8 17.43 0.37 -6.57
CA GLY A 8 18.57 0.07 -7.41
C GLY A 8 19.61 -0.82 -6.72
N ARG A 9 19.85 -0.62 -5.42
CA ARG A 9 20.79 -1.43 -4.61
C ARG A 9 20.43 -2.90 -4.50
N ILE A 10 19.13 -3.25 -4.45
CA ILE A 10 18.70 -4.66 -4.37
C ILE A 10 18.92 -5.33 -5.73
N ASN A 11 18.60 -4.64 -6.81
CA ASN A 11 18.84 -5.14 -8.16
C ASN A 11 20.34 -5.38 -8.41
N ASP A 12 21.18 -4.43 -8.00
CA ASP A 12 22.64 -4.56 -8.13
C ASP A 12 23.16 -5.75 -7.31
N ALA A 13 22.73 -5.90 -6.08
CA ALA A 13 23.12 -7.03 -5.23
C ALA A 13 22.71 -8.39 -5.83
N VAL A 14 21.51 -8.48 -6.41
CA VAL A 14 21.02 -9.70 -7.08
C VAL A 14 21.80 -9.99 -8.34
N ILE A 15 22.14 -8.97 -9.15
CA ILE A 15 22.97 -9.11 -10.34
C ILE A 15 24.35 -9.67 -9.94
N TRP A 16 24.99 -9.06 -8.95
CA TRP A 16 26.30 -9.52 -8.49
C TRP A 16 26.27 -10.95 -7.95
N LEU A 17 25.24 -11.30 -7.17
CA LEU A 17 25.07 -12.65 -6.67
C LEU A 17 24.88 -13.66 -7.80
N SER A 18 24.06 -13.33 -8.82
CA SER A 18 23.83 -14.19 -9.98
C SER A 18 25.10 -14.39 -10.80
N VAL A 19 25.84 -13.32 -11.09
CA VAL A 19 27.09 -13.36 -11.85
C VAL A 19 28.15 -14.18 -11.11
N SER A 20 28.30 -13.95 -9.80
CA SER A 20 29.27 -14.70 -8.97
C SER A 20 28.97 -16.20 -8.96
N PHE A 21 27.68 -16.55 -8.88
CA PHE A 21 27.27 -17.94 -8.91
C PHE A 21 27.50 -18.61 -10.28
N GLU A 22 27.18 -17.93 -11.39
CA GLU A 22 27.46 -18.43 -12.74
C GLU A 22 28.95 -18.63 -12.97
N LEU A 23 29.80 -17.70 -12.53
CA LEU A 23 31.25 -17.85 -12.61
C LEU A 23 31.75 -19.07 -11.83
N LEU A 24 31.25 -19.27 -10.60
CA LEU A 24 31.58 -20.42 -9.79
C LEU A 24 31.15 -21.75 -10.46
N LEU A 25 29.92 -21.78 -10.97
CA LEU A 25 29.40 -22.97 -11.66
C LEU A 25 30.21 -23.31 -12.91
N THR A 26 30.54 -22.30 -13.70
CA THR A 26 31.36 -22.46 -14.92
C THR A 26 32.73 -23.02 -14.54
N PHE A 27 33.38 -22.45 -13.52
CA PHE A 27 34.65 -22.96 -13.03
C PHE A 27 34.57 -24.43 -12.61
N LEU A 28 33.56 -24.80 -11.80
CA LEU A 28 33.40 -26.20 -11.34
C LEU A 28 33.13 -27.16 -12.51
N TYR A 29 32.46 -26.70 -13.55
CA TYR A 29 32.18 -27.48 -14.73
C TYR A 29 33.42 -27.65 -15.62
N GLU A 30 34.15 -26.57 -15.91
CA GLU A 30 35.34 -26.57 -16.74
C GLU A 30 36.44 -27.44 -16.15
N TYR A 31 36.61 -27.45 -14.84
CA TYR A 31 37.59 -28.30 -14.14
C TYR A 31 37.04 -29.69 -13.76
N MET A 32 35.92 -30.11 -14.35
CA MET A 32 35.29 -31.43 -14.17
C MET A 32 34.94 -31.82 -12.74
N PHE A 33 34.74 -30.84 -11.84
CA PHE A 33 34.26 -31.10 -10.48
C PHE A 33 32.79 -31.49 -10.44
N ILE A 34 32.00 -31.08 -11.47
CA ILE A 34 30.58 -31.41 -11.63
C ILE A 34 30.30 -31.89 -13.05
N CYS A 35 29.35 -32.82 -13.20
CA CYS A 35 28.88 -33.31 -14.47
C CYS A 35 27.75 -32.36 -15.05
N ASP A 36 27.48 -32.55 -16.36
CA ASP A 36 26.50 -31.78 -17.11
C ASP A 36 25.11 -31.70 -16.44
N ASP A 37 24.60 -32.84 -15.97
CA ASP A 37 23.30 -32.89 -15.31
C ASP A 37 23.27 -32.09 -14.01
N LYS A 38 24.35 -32.16 -13.25
CA LYS A 38 24.48 -31.43 -11.99
C LYS A 38 24.63 -29.94 -12.23
N PHE A 39 25.38 -29.55 -13.27
CA PHE A 39 25.50 -28.16 -13.70
C PHE A 39 24.14 -27.56 -14.05
N LYS A 40 23.36 -28.22 -14.94
CA LYS A 40 22.01 -27.77 -15.33
C LYS A 40 21.07 -27.68 -14.14
N LYS A 41 21.07 -28.68 -13.25
CA LYS A 41 20.24 -28.71 -12.06
C LYS A 41 20.55 -27.58 -11.08
N LEU A 42 21.81 -27.28 -10.84
CA LEU A 42 22.24 -26.19 -9.96
C LEU A 42 21.88 -24.83 -10.55
N ARG A 43 22.01 -24.64 -11.87
CA ARG A 43 21.63 -23.42 -12.57
C ARG A 43 20.14 -23.12 -12.42
N LEU A 44 19.27 -24.11 -12.68
CA LEU A 44 17.83 -23.97 -12.49
C LEU A 44 17.45 -23.71 -11.01
N SER A 45 18.12 -24.39 -10.08
CA SER A 45 17.91 -24.17 -8.66
C SER A 45 18.27 -22.72 -8.25
N ASN A 46 19.36 -22.19 -8.77
CA ASN A 46 19.78 -20.82 -8.50
C ASN A 46 18.76 -19.79 -8.99
N GLU A 47 18.19 -19.96 -10.19
CA GLU A 47 17.14 -19.07 -10.69
C GLU A 47 15.93 -19.02 -9.74
N HIS A 48 15.55 -20.18 -9.20
CA HIS A 48 14.45 -20.25 -8.24
C HIS A 48 14.78 -19.56 -6.91
N VAL A 49 16.00 -19.77 -6.38
CA VAL A 49 16.48 -19.11 -5.17
C VAL A 49 16.53 -17.61 -5.33
N ILE A 50 17.07 -17.11 -6.43
CA ILE A 50 17.14 -15.67 -6.75
C ILE A 50 15.73 -15.05 -6.81
N LYS A 51 14.77 -15.70 -7.48
CA LYS A 51 13.38 -15.23 -7.53
C LYS A 51 12.75 -15.15 -6.14
N ASN A 52 13.02 -16.14 -5.27
CA ASN A 52 12.52 -16.14 -3.90
C ASN A 52 13.16 -15.05 -3.04
N ILE A 53 14.47 -14.81 -3.18
CA ILE A 53 15.18 -13.74 -2.48
C ILE A 53 14.58 -12.39 -2.87
N LEU A 54 14.38 -12.12 -4.17
CA LEU A 54 13.75 -10.88 -4.66
C LEU A 54 12.36 -10.69 -4.06
N LYS A 55 11.51 -11.72 -4.13
CA LYS A 55 10.16 -11.67 -3.57
C LYS A 55 10.14 -11.37 -2.07
N ASN A 56 11.02 -12.00 -1.31
CA ASN A 56 11.14 -11.78 0.13
C ASN A 56 11.67 -10.38 0.44
N GLN A 57 12.65 -9.89 -0.32
CA GLN A 57 13.17 -8.53 -0.16
C GLN A 57 12.12 -7.47 -0.50
N GLU A 58 11.33 -7.66 -1.55
CA GLU A 58 10.20 -6.76 -1.88
C GLU A 58 9.17 -6.72 -0.74
N ALA A 59 8.86 -7.86 -0.13
CA ALA A 59 7.93 -7.93 1.01
C ALA A 59 8.49 -7.22 2.25
N LEU A 60 9.77 -7.43 2.58
CA LEU A 60 10.46 -6.75 3.67
C LEU A 60 10.52 -5.23 3.45
N TYR A 61 10.74 -4.80 2.21
CA TYR A 61 10.80 -3.40 1.84
C TYR A 61 9.46 -2.70 1.98
N ARG A 62 8.36 -3.34 1.52
CA ARG A 62 6.99 -2.85 1.72
C ARG A 62 6.68 -2.65 3.20
N ASN A 63 7.10 -3.57 4.05
CA ASN A 63 6.92 -3.45 5.51
C ASN A 63 7.77 -2.35 6.15
N GLN A 64 8.78 -1.81 5.45
CA GLN A 64 9.60 -0.68 5.91
C GLN A 64 9.10 0.67 5.40
N GLU A 65 8.32 0.72 4.33
CA GLU A 65 7.69 1.94 3.83
C GLU A 65 6.43 2.23 4.65
N VAL A 66 6.53 3.20 5.56
CA VAL A 66 5.46 3.55 6.52
C VAL A 66 4.14 3.88 5.81
N GLU A 67 4.21 4.56 4.66
CA GLU A 67 3.03 4.93 3.87
C GLU A 67 2.33 3.71 3.25
N LEU A 68 3.07 2.69 2.82
CA LEU A 68 2.47 1.46 2.28
C LEU A 68 1.86 0.63 3.40
N MET A 69 2.58 0.47 4.51
CA MET A 69 2.06 -0.20 5.70
C MET A 69 0.77 0.47 6.20
N PHE A 70 0.71 1.81 6.14
CA PHE A 70 -0.48 2.57 6.51
C PHE A 70 -1.65 2.29 5.56
N ILE A 71 -1.42 2.31 4.25
CA ILE A 71 -2.45 2.05 3.22
C ILE A 71 -2.96 0.61 3.33
N ASP A 72 -2.07 -0.38 3.46
CA ASP A 72 -2.45 -1.80 3.61
C ASP A 72 -3.32 -2.01 4.87
N ALA A 73 -2.97 -1.37 5.99
CA ALA A 73 -3.76 -1.43 7.21
C ALA A 73 -5.12 -0.73 7.06
N LEU A 74 -5.18 0.42 6.41
CA LEU A 74 -6.41 1.15 6.13
C LEU A 74 -7.36 0.32 5.25
N GLU A 75 -6.85 -0.28 4.17
CA GLU A 75 -7.60 -1.18 3.28
C GLU A 75 -8.16 -2.37 4.06
N GLU A 76 -7.33 -3.02 4.86
CA GLU A 76 -7.76 -4.16 5.68
C GLU A 76 -8.87 -3.79 6.65
N MET A 77 -8.74 -2.64 7.33
CA MET A 77 -9.78 -2.16 8.26
C MET A 77 -11.09 -1.82 7.56
N ILE A 78 -11.04 -1.23 6.36
CA ILE A 78 -12.24 -0.96 5.55
C ILE A 78 -12.88 -2.29 5.11
N ASN A 79 -12.09 -3.22 4.57
CA ASN A 79 -12.58 -4.53 4.11
C ASN A 79 -13.17 -5.38 5.24
N LEU A 80 -12.64 -5.25 6.47
CA LEU A 80 -13.18 -5.90 7.68
C LEU A 80 -14.41 -5.18 8.29
N GLY A 81 -14.83 -4.04 7.73
CA GLY A 81 -15.94 -3.25 8.26
C GLY A 81 -15.66 -2.59 9.62
N LYS A 82 -14.40 -2.43 10.01
CA LYS A 82 -14.00 -1.76 11.27
C LYS A 82 -14.10 -0.24 11.17
N LEU A 83 -14.12 0.30 9.96
CA LEU A 83 -14.23 1.73 9.68
C LEU A 83 -15.55 2.02 8.97
N CYS A 84 -16.16 3.16 9.33
CA CYS A 84 -17.39 3.65 8.73
C CYS A 84 -17.09 4.88 7.87
N LEU A 85 -17.60 4.89 6.65
CA LEU A 85 -17.56 6.00 5.71
C LEU A 85 -18.97 6.30 5.24
N LEU A 86 -19.35 7.56 5.17
CA LEU A 86 -20.66 8.00 4.69
C LEU A 86 -20.57 8.58 3.27
N PRO A 87 -21.61 8.44 2.44
CA PRO A 87 -21.63 9.08 1.13
C PRO A 87 -21.62 10.60 1.26
N VAL A 88 -20.88 11.28 0.37
CA VAL A 88 -20.84 12.76 0.34
C VAL A 88 -22.22 13.37 0.05
N ASN A 89 -23.05 12.72 -0.79
CA ASN A 89 -24.37 13.15 -1.16
C ASN A 89 -25.43 12.13 -0.77
N LYS A 90 -26.45 12.55 -0.05
CA LYS A 90 -27.55 11.70 0.43
C LYS A 90 -28.40 11.07 -0.68
N GLN A 91 -28.30 11.53 -1.93
CA GLN A 91 -29.28 11.23 -2.97
C GLN A 91 -28.92 10.10 -3.95
N ASN A 92 -27.72 9.53 -3.92
CA ASN A 92 -27.27 8.71 -5.07
C ASN A 92 -26.64 7.36 -4.73
N ASP A 93 -26.87 6.77 -3.58
CA ASP A 93 -26.20 5.51 -3.33
C ASP A 93 -27.12 4.35 -2.96
N ASP A 94 -27.53 3.63 -4.01
CA ASP A 94 -27.88 2.20 -3.93
C ASP A 94 -26.66 1.32 -3.59
N ASN A 95 -25.45 1.88 -3.58
CA ASN A 95 -24.19 1.24 -3.19
C ASN A 95 -23.86 1.48 -1.69
N GLN A 96 -24.67 0.92 -0.81
CA GLN A 96 -24.49 0.92 0.66
C GLN A 96 -23.28 0.11 1.16
N ILE A 97 -22.26 -0.14 0.35
CA ILE A 97 -21.27 -1.20 0.57
C ILE A 97 -20.16 -0.82 1.55
N ILE A 98 -19.92 0.49 1.78
CA ILE A 98 -18.88 0.93 2.75
C ILE A 98 -19.48 1.39 4.09
N SER A 99 -20.79 1.54 4.17
CA SER A 99 -21.46 1.96 5.40
C SER A 99 -21.81 0.79 6.32
N ASN A 100 -20.79 0.07 6.81
CA ASN A 100 -20.99 -0.71 8.00
C ASN A 100 -21.14 0.26 9.17
N TYR A 101 -22.38 0.55 9.56
CA TYR A 101 -22.71 1.46 10.67
C TYR A 101 -22.15 1.00 12.04
N SER A 102 -21.53 -0.17 12.10
CA SER A 102 -20.87 -0.70 13.29
C SER A 102 -19.41 -0.25 13.44
N GLY A 103 -18.79 0.25 12.36
CA GLY A 103 -17.41 0.72 12.37
C GLY A 103 -17.25 2.14 12.90
N LYS A 104 -16.03 2.52 13.24
CA LYS A 104 -15.72 3.89 13.67
C LYS A 104 -15.75 4.86 12.49
N PHE A 105 -16.50 5.93 12.62
CA PHE A 105 -16.63 6.95 11.58
C PHE A 105 -15.31 7.70 11.39
N ILE A 106 -14.79 7.68 10.15
CA ILE A 106 -13.54 8.34 9.78
C ILE A 106 -13.66 9.34 8.62
N GLY A 107 -14.82 9.42 7.96
CA GLY A 107 -15.01 10.36 6.85
C GLY A 107 -16.10 9.97 5.86
N TYR A 108 -15.93 10.44 4.64
CA TYR A 108 -16.92 10.33 3.56
C TYR A 108 -16.33 9.68 2.32
N TYR A 109 -17.19 9.32 1.37
CA TYR A 109 -16.75 8.79 0.09
C TYR A 109 -17.64 9.26 -1.07
N ASP A 110 -17.05 9.27 -2.27
CA ASP A 110 -17.79 9.34 -3.54
C ASP A 110 -17.26 8.29 -4.54
N LYS A 111 -17.55 8.44 -5.82
CA LYS A 111 -17.10 7.47 -6.85
C LYS A 111 -15.59 7.39 -6.98
N GLU A 112 -14.87 8.50 -6.79
CA GLU A 112 -13.45 8.62 -7.09
C GLU A 112 -12.56 8.64 -5.84
N PHE A 113 -13.05 9.21 -4.72
CA PHE A 113 -12.25 9.49 -3.52
C PHE A 113 -12.86 8.94 -2.24
N LEU A 114 -11.98 8.67 -1.28
CA LEU A 114 -12.29 8.66 0.14
C LEU A 114 -11.84 10.00 0.74
N TYR A 115 -12.72 10.65 1.47
CA TYR A 115 -12.52 11.94 2.15
C TYR A 115 -12.39 11.71 3.64
N LEU A 116 -11.17 11.68 4.16
CA LEU A 116 -10.86 11.19 5.50
C LEU A 116 -10.45 12.33 6.44
N TYR A 117 -10.92 12.27 7.67
CA TYR A 117 -10.38 13.08 8.76
C TYR A 117 -8.99 12.55 9.12
N ASP A 118 -7.97 13.37 8.93
CA ASP A 118 -6.57 12.99 9.10
C ASP A 118 -6.25 12.43 10.49
N SER A 119 -6.72 13.09 11.55
CA SER A 119 -6.48 12.65 12.93
C SER A 119 -7.23 11.36 13.28
N ALA A 120 -8.49 11.22 12.83
CA ALA A 120 -9.27 10.02 13.09
C ALA A 120 -8.70 8.81 12.34
N MET A 121 -8.42 8.97 11.04
CA MET A 121 -7.80 7.96 10.19
C MET A 121 -6.47 7.48 10.79
N TYR A 122 -5.59 8.43 11.16
CA TYR A 122 -4.28 8.11 11.71
C TYR A 122 -4.37 7.34 13.03
N ALA A 123 -5.19 7.82 13.98
CA ALA A 123 -5.35 7.20 15.30
C ALA A 123 -5.89 5.76 15.21
N GLU A 124 -6.86 5.53 14.32
CA GLU A 124 -7.45 4.20 14.15
C GLU A 124 -6.44 3.22 13.53
N VAL A 125 -5.76 3.64 12.46
CA VAL A 125 -4.74 2.80 11.81
C VAL A 125 -3.56 2.55 12.75
N GLU A 126 -3.10 3.55 13.51
CA GLU A 126 -2.04 3.38 14.50
C GLU A 126 -2.43 2.36 15.58
N THR A 127 -3.66 2.45 16.08
CA THR A 127 -4.20 1.50 17.09
C THR A 127 -4.25 0.08 16.52
N PHE A 128 -4.69 -0.06 15.29
CA PHE A 128 -4.76 -1.34 14.60
C PHE A 128 -3.36 -1.97 14.39
N LEU A 129 -2.41 -1.17 13.95
CA LEU A 129 -1.03 -1.61 13.74
C LEU A 129 -0.34 -1.98 15.06
N LYS A 130 -0.57 -1.22 16.14
CA LYS A 130 -0.08 -1.57 17.49
C LYS A 130 -0.60 -2.93 17.94
N GLY A 131 -1.85 -3.26 17.64
CA GLY A 131 -2.42 -4.58 17.91
C GLY A 131 -1.74 -5.72 17.13
N LYS A 132 -1.05 -5.40 16.03
CA LYS A 132 -0.24 -6.34 15.22
C LYS A 132 1.26 -6.31 15.57
N GLY A 133 1.66 -5.57 16.61
CA GLY A 133 3.07 -5.41 16.99
C GLY A 133 3.86 -4.46 16.06
N GLN A 134 3.17 -3.64 15.27
CA GLN A 134 3.76 -2.65 14.36
C GLN A 134 3.47 -1.24 14.88
N SER A 135 4.27 -0.25 14.48
CA SER A 135 4.07 1.14 14.87
C SER A 135 4.38 2.11 13.74
N ILE A 136 3.64 3.20 13.69
CA ILE A 136 3.91 4.32 12.80
C ILE A 136 4.90 5.26 13.48
N SER A 137 6.09 5.42 12.90
CA SER A 137 7.18 6.23 13.48
C SER A 137 7.20 7.69 13.00
N VAL A 138 6.23 8.12 12.21
CA VAL A 138 6.17 9.45 11.61
C VAL A 138 4.92 10.22 12.02
N SER A 139 4.99 11.56 12.01
CA SER A 139 3.83 12.40 12.29
C SER A 139 2.78 12.31 11.15
N VAL A 140 1.52 12.66 11.46
CA VAL A 140 0.43 12.73 10.48
C VAL A 140 0.83 13.56 9.26
N ASN A 141 1.41 14.75 9.46
CA ASN A 141 1.81 15.62 8.36
C ASN A 141 2.92 15.01 7.50
N THR A 142 3.87 14.29 8.11
CA THR A 142 4.93 13.59 7.38
C THR A 142 4.33 12.45 6.56
N LEU A 143 3.44 11.65 7.14
CA LEU A 143 2.71 10.59 6.44
C LEU A 143 1.94 11.13 5.22
N LEU A 144 1.19 12.24 5.40
CA LEU A 144 0.45 12.84 4.29
C LEU A 144 1.36 13.32 3.15
N LYS A 145 2.57 13.84 3.46
CA LYS A 145 3.57 14.19 2.43
C LYS A 145 4.05 12.93 1.68
N MET A 146 4.35 11.84 2.40
CA MET A 146 4.75 10.56 1.79
C MET A 146 3.64 10.00 0.89
N LEU A 147 2.38 10.02 1.35
CA LEU A 147 1.22 9.62 0.55
C LEU A 147 1.01 10.49 -0.70
N ARG A 148 1.28 11.81 -0.61
CA ARG A 148 1.27 12.71 -1.77
C ARG A 148 2.36 12.31 -2.77
N ASP A 149 3.57 12.09 -2.32
CA ASP A 149 4.74 11.80 -3.16
C ASP A 149 4.59 10.46 -3.90
N LYS A 150 3.82 9.53 -3.33
CA LYS A 150 3.39 8.27 -3.96
C LYS A 150 2.08 8.38 -4.75
N ASN A 151 1.50 9.58 -4.89
CA ASN A 151 0.23 9.84 -5.60
C ASN A 151 -0.99 9.10 -5.03
N TYR A 152 -1.01 8.79 -3.74
CA TYR A 152 -2.20 8.24 -3.08
C TYR A 152 -3.25 9.29 -2.79
N ILE A 153 -2.85 10.54 -2.53
CA ILE A 153 -3.76 11.63 -2.19
C ILE A 153 -3.73 12.75 -3.23
N LYS A 154 -4.91 13.37 -3.44
CA LYS A 154 -5.03 14.61 -4.22
C LYS A 154 -4.67 15.80 -3.34
N THR A 155 -3.89 16.73 -3.88
CA THR A 155 -3.56 18.01 -3.25
C THR A 155 -4.01 19.16 -4.15
N GLU A 156 -4.34 20.29 -3.56
CA GLU A 156 -4.70 21.52 -4.28
C GLU A 156 -3.83 22.67 -3.77
N GLU A 157 -3.18 23.40 -4.68
CA GLU A 157 -2.33 24.56 -4.36
C GLU A 157 -1.32 24.30 -3.21
N GLY A 158 -0.72 23.09 -3.18
CA GLY A 158 0.20 22.66 -2.12
C GLY A 158 -0.46 22.27 -0.79
N GLN A 159 -1.80 22.37 -0.68
CA GLN A 159 -2.54 21.94 0.51
C GLN A 159 -2.74 20.43 0.49
N LEU A 160 -2.28 19.74 1.54
CA LEU A 160 -2.45 18.29 1.71
C LEU A 160 -3.90 17.88 2.02
N LYS A 161 -4.73 18.83 2.47
CA LYS A 161 -6.13 18.66 2.85
C LYS A 161 -7.00 19.70 2.15
N PRO A 162 -7.40 19.47 0.90
CA PRO A 162 -8.33 20.35 0.21
C PRO A 162 -9.69 20.42 0.90
N LYS A 163 -10.44 21.49 0.68
CA LYS A 163 -11.80 21.64 1.21
C LYS A 163 -12.78 20.83 0.37
N LYS A 164 -13.61 20.01 1.02
CA LYS A 164 -14.74 19.30 0.39
C LYS A 164 -16.05 19.75 1.01
N LEU A 165 -17.06 19.96 0.16
CA LEU A 165 -18.44 20.15 0.61
C LEU A 165 -19.04 18.78 0.91
N VAL A 166 -19.42 18.52 2.14
CA VAL A 166 -20.04 17.27 2.59
C VAL A 166 -21.39 17.56 3.23
N TYR A 167 -22.29 16.58 3.16
CA TYR A 167 -23.56 16.64 3.85
C TYR A 167 -23.39 16.01 5.24
N ASP A 168 -23.54 16.81 6.28
CA ASP A 168 -23.60 16.31 7.65
C ASP A 168 -24.98 15.75 7.95
N SER A 169 -25.08 14.46 8.20
CA SER A 169 -26.34 13.78 8.49
C SER A 169 -26.93 14.17 9.87
N ILE A 170 -26.12 14.69 10.78
CA ILE A 170 -26.53 15.09 12.13
C ILE A 170 -27.16 16.48 12.08
N THR A 171 -26.43 17.45 11.54
CA THR A 171 -26.90 18.83 11.43
C THR A 171 -27.85 19.09 10.25
N LYS A 172 -27.95 18.12 9.32
CA LYS A 172 -28.69 18.20 8.03
C LYS A 172 -28.24 19.36 7.14
N ASN A 173 -27.04 19.88 7.36
CA ASN A 173 -26.47 21.00 6.64
C ASN A 173 -25.30 20.53 5.75
N LYS A 174 -25.00 21.35 4.72
CA LYS A 174 -23.80 21.19 3.91
C LYS A 174 -22.67 22.01 4.53
N GLU A 175 -21.58 21.36 4.85
CA GLU A 175 -20.39 22.01 5.39
C GLU A 175 -19.17 21.83 4.48
N ARG A 176 -18.30 22.85 4.46
CA ARG A 176 -16.99 22.75 3.79
C ARG A 176 -15.93 22.40 4.80
N ILE A 177 -15.46 21.16 4.75
CA ILE A 177 -14.47 20.61 5.69
C ILE A 177 -13.16 20.33 4.97
N ARG A 178 -12.04 20.49 5.67
CA ARG A 178 -10.71 20.07 5.19
C ARG A 178 -10.52 18.60 5.45
N LEU A 179 -10.37 17.80 4.39
CA LEU A 179 -10.25 16.35 4.43
C LEU A 179 -9.08 15.88 3.58
N VAL A 180 -8.53 14.73 3.90
CA VAL A 180 -7.57 14.03 3.04
C VAL A 180 -8.36 13.39 1.90
N HIS A 181 -8.01 13.71 0.66
CA HIS A 181 -8.66 13.15 -0.54
C HIS A 181 -7.85 11.97 -1.06
N LEU A 182 -8.19 10.76 -0.65
CA LEU A 182 -7.48 9.52 -1.02
C LEU A 182 -8.11 8.92 -2.28
N TYR A 183 -7.30 8.62 -3.31
CA TYR A 183 -7.77 8.00 -4.56
C TYR A 183 -8.19 6.56 -4.34
N LYS A 184 -9.45 6.22 -4.62
CA LYS A 184 -9.97 4.84 -4.53
C LYS A 184 -9.27 3.88 -5.48
N LYS A 185 -8.93 4.32 -6.69
CA LYS A 185 -8.24 3.51 -7.70
C LYS A 185 -6.89 2.94 -7.25
N ASN A 186 -6.29 3.55 -6.22
CA ASN A 186 -5.02 3.12 -5.67
C ASN A 186 -5.18 2.16 -4.48
N LEU A 187 -6.44 1.79 -4.15
CA LEU A 187 -6.79 0.92 -3.02
C LEU A 187 -7.37 -0.41 -3.52
N ASN A 188 -7.02 -1.50 -2.83
CA ASN A 188 -7.55 -2.84 -3.10
C ASN A 188 -8.80 -3.11 -2.24
N LEU A 189 -9.88 -2.38 -2.48
CA LEU A 189 -11.13 -2.56 -1.75
C LEU A 189 -11.97 -3.70 -2.37
N VAL A 190 -12.18 -4.78 -1.60
CA VAL A 190 -12.82 -6.03 -2.08
C VAL A 190 -14.26 -5.81 -2.57
N ASN A 191 -14.97 -4.87 -2.00
CA ASN A 191 -16.36 -4.54 -2.37
C ASN A 191 -16.47 -3.42 -3.40
N TYR A 192 -15.37 -3.03 -4.02
CA TYR A 192 -15.26 -1.92 -4.98
C TYR A 192 -14.83 -2.39 -6.37
N LYS A 193 -15.30 -3.54 -6.82
CA LYS A 193 -15.22 -3.88 -8.24
C LYS A 193 -16.31 -3.10 -8.95
N GLU A 194 -15.91 -2.14 -9.78
CA GLU A 194 -16.77 -1.49 -10.77
C GLU A 194 -17.55 -2.57 -11.52
N GLN A 195 -18.87 -2.49 -11.44
CA GLN A 195 -19.77 -3.17 -12.38
C GLN A 195 -19.81 -2.36 -13.67
#